data_62263226beaf89d919f8922cd87c06d8
#
_entry.id   62263226beaf89d919f8922cd87c06d8
#
_cell.length_a   1.000
_cell.length_b   1.000
_cell.length_c   1.000
_cell.angle_alpha   90.00
_cell.angle_beta   90.00
_cell.angle_gamma   90.00
#
_symmetry.space_group_name_H-M   'P 1'
#
loop_
_entity.id
_entity.type
_entity.pdbx_description
1 polymer ?
#
loop_
_entity_poly.entity_id
_entity_poly.type
_entity_poly.pdbx_seq_one_letter_code
_entity_poly.pdbx_strand_id
1 'polypeptide(L)'
;MIINESFTLDGSAGKPIFGDYTYDDKNTKSCTIIFIHGFKGFKDWGAHNLIASFFAAQGYRYVKFNLSHSGVTAANMNDVTDMETFAANTISKELADAETVIDHVLDRWPESPVYLIGHSRGGGLAIILAAKDQRIGKLVTWSAISDFSSLWKKEQEKEWAASGQIFVENTRTKEKMPLNSTLLDDFNQHKAKFNIIEAAKKISVPWLILHGDEDVNVDFSVAQKLAQQQLKAKIQKIAGSNHVYGASHPYLSDSLPEHLQEVAEKTLDFIR
;
A
#
# COMPACT_ATOMS: atom_id res chain seq x y z
N MET A 1 -17.32 18.72 9.23
CA MET A 1 -15.90 19.23 9.30
C MET A 1 -14.99 18.04 9.13
N ILE A 2 -13.92 18.18 8.30
CA ILE A 2 -12.95 17.08 8.19
C ILE A 2 -12.08 17.03 9.45
N ILE A 3 -12.07 15.87 10.08
CA ILE A 3 -11.28 15.56 11.27
C ILE A 3 -10.09 14.69 10.86
N ASN A 4 -8.92 15.00 11.40
CA ASN A 4 -7.74 14.16 11.35
C ASN A 4 -7.38 13.75 12.78
N GLU A 5 -7.33 12.45 13.03
CA GLU A 5 -7.02 11.88 14.34
C GLU A 5 -5.90 10.85 14.18
N SER A 6 -4.81 11.01 14.90
CA SER A 6 -3.68 10.08 14.82
C SER A 6 -3.81 8.95 15.83
N PHE A 7 -3.27 7.78 15.50
CA PHE A 7 -3.15 6.64 16.39
C PHE A 7 -1.78 6.00 16.31
N THR A 8 -1.43 5.24 17.32
CA THR A 8 -0.22 4.41 17.35
C THR A 8 -0.59 3.02 17.86
N LEU A 9 -0.15 1.97 17.14
CA LEU A 9 -0.34 0.58 17.54
C LEU A 9 1.02 -0.10 17.70
N ASP A 10 1.02 -1.20 18.43
CA ASP A 10 2.17 -2.10 18.52
C ASP A 10 2.24 -2.90 17.21
N GLY A 11 3.28 -2.70 16.44
CA GLY A 11 3.54 -3.41 15.19
C GLY A 11 4.56 -4.53 15.36
N SER A 12 4.97 -5.06 14.24
CA SER A 12 5.89 -6.19 14.15
C SER A 12 7.21 -5.93 14.88
N ALA A 13 7.69 -6.93 15.62
CA ALA A 13 8.94 -6.88 16.38
C ALA A 13 9.03 -5.67 17.35
N GLY A 14 7.91 -5.23 17.92
CA GLY A 14 7.84 -4.12 18.88
C GLY A 14 8.09 -2.73 18.29
N LYS A 15 8.07 -2.60 16.95
CA LYS A 15 8.14 -1.29 16.28
C LYS A 15 6.74 -0.71 16.11
N PRO A 16 6.55 0.62 16.30
CA PRO A 16 5.22 1.22 16.24
C PRO A 16 4.69 1.30 14.80
N ILE A 17 3.37 1.15 14.68
CA ILE A 17 2.57 1.53 13.51
C ILE A 17 1.98 2.91 13.80
N PHE A 18 2.36 3.92 13.04
CA PHE A 18 1.76 5.25 13.12
C PHE A 18 0.69 5.38 12.06
N GLY A 19 -0.52 5.77 12.43
CA GLY A 19 -1.61 5.93 11.49
C GLY A 19 -2.48 7.16 11.77
N ASP A 20 -3.31 7.50 10.79
CA ASP A 20 -4.29 8.57 10.89
C ASP A 20 -5.64 8.08 10.39
N TYR A 21 -6.70 8.54 11.06
CA TYR A 21 -8.06 8.55 10.58
C TYR A 21 -8.38 9.93 10.01
N THR A 22 -8.96 9.96 8.82
CA THR A 22 -9.51 11.17 8.21
C THR A 22 -10.97 10.92 7.87
N TYR A 23 -11.90 11.72 8.42
CA TYR A 23 -13.33 11.56 8.20
C TYR A 23 -14.11 12.87 8.41
N ASP A 24 -15.32 12.96 7.89
CA ASP A 24 -16.23 14.08 8.20
C ASP A 24 -17.15 13.69 9.36
N ASP A 25 -17.09 14.45 10.47
CA ASP A 25 -17.87 14.23 11.69
C ASP A 25 -19.39 14.33 11.45
N LYS A 26 -19.81 15.07 10.43
CA LYS A 26 -21.23 15.34 10.12
C LYS A 26 -21.80 14.46 9.02
N ASN A 27 -20.97 13.82 8.22
CA ASN A 27 -21.38 13.04 7.06
C ASN A 27 -20.52 11.78 6.92
N THR A 28 -20.61 10.89 7.89
CA THR A 28 -19.84 9.65 7.88
C THR A 28 -20.71 8.47 7.44
N LYS A 29 -20.33 7.84 6.32
CA LYS A 29 -20.87 6.56 5.88
C LYS A 29 -20.38 5.43 6.79
N SER A 30 -21.08 4.30 6.75
CA SER A 30 -20.73 3.15 7.59
C SER A 30 -19.55 2.31 7.11
N CYS A 31 -18.74 2.78 6.15
CA CYS A 31 -17.60 2.03 5.63
C CYS A 31 -16.26 2.75 5.84
N THR A 32 -15.21 1.97 5.98
CA THR A 32 -13.85 2.45 6.21
C THR A 32 -12.92 1.99 5.10
N ILE A 33 -12.17 2.92 4.51
CA ILE A 33 -11.11 2.67 3.54
C ILE A 33 -9.79 2.58 4.31
N ILE A 34 -9.02 1.51 4.09
CA ILE A 34 -7.65 1.37 4.61
C ILE A 34 -6.70 1.42 3.42
N PHE A 35 -5.76 2.34 3.45
CA PHE A 35 -4.74 2.54 2.43
C PHE A 35 -3.40 1.95 2.85
N ILE A 36 -2.82 1.10 2.00
CA ILE A 36 -1.51 0.47 2.20
C ILE A 36 -0.53 1.05 1.18
N HIS A 37 0.50 1.75 1.67
CA HIS A 37 1.51 2.39 0.83
C HIS A 37 2.48 1.40 0.19
N GLY A 38 3.23 1.87 -0.82
CA GLY A 38 4.24 1.08 -1.53
C GLY A 38 5.60 1.01 -0.83
N PHE A 39 6.55 0.31 -1.47
CA PHE A 39 7.94 0.22 -1.03
C PHE A 39 8.62 1.59 -1.01
N LYS A 40 9.38 1.89 0.03
CA LYS A 40 9.97 3.21 0.31
C LYS A 40 8.96 4.35 0.48
N GLY A 41 7.67 4.00 0.56
CA GLY A 41 6.59 4.93 0.84
C GLY A 41 6.29 5.02 2.33
N PHE A 42 5.41 5.95 2.67
CA PHE A 42 4.86 6.16 4.00
C PHE A 42 3.49 6.85 3.91
N LYS A 43 2.76 6.92 5.02
CA LYS A 43 1.36 7.40 5.04
C LYS A 43 1.18 8.83 4.51
N ASP A 44 2.17 9.70 4.67
CA ASP A 44 2.14 11.11 4.27
C ASP A 44 2.96 11.40 3.00
N TRP A 45 3.31 10.35 2.24
CA TRP A 45 4.06 10.52 1.00
C TRP A 45 3.24 11.26 -0.06
N GLY A 46 3.83 12.29 -0.65
CA GLY A 46 3.21 13.01 -1.75
C GLY A 46 1.85 13.62 -1.39
N ALA A 47 0.84 13.31 -2.20
CA ALA A 47 -0.51 13.84 -2.06
C ALA A 47 -1.45 12.95 -1.22
N HIS A 48 -0.94 12.00 -0.41
CA HIS A 48 -1.79 11.07 0.36
C HIS A 48 -2.72 11.77 1.35
N ASN A 49 -2.31 12.92 1.91
CA ASN A 49 -3.18 13.73 2.77
C ASN A 49 -4.38 14.33 2.01
N LEU A 50 -4.17 14.75 0.76
CA LEU A 50 -5.25 15.24 -0.11
C LEU A 50 -6.19 14.10 -0.51
N ILE A 51 -5.68 12.90 -0.78
CA ILE A 51 -6.48 11.69 -1.03
C ILE A 51 -7.36 11.37 0.19
N ALA A 52 -6.79 11.40 1.40
CA ALA A 52 -7.55 11.17 2.62
C ALA A 52 -8.69 12.17 2.78
N SER A 53 -8.41 13.46 2.56
CA SER A 53 -9.40 14.53 2.59
C SER A 53 -10.46 14.39 1.50
N PHE A 54 -10.08 13.96 0.30
CA PHE A 54 -11.00 13.70 -0.81
C PHE A 54 -12.06 12.65 -0.43
N PHE A 55 -11.64 11.48 0.08
CA PHE A 55 -12.57 10.42 0.48
C PHE A 55 -13.38 10.80 1.72
N ALA A 56 -12.78 11.50 2.68
CA ALA A 56 -13.49 12.00 3.86
C ALA A 56 -14.61 12.99 3.48
N ALA A 57 -14.38 13.89 2.53
CA ALA A 57 -15.41 14.80 2.01
C ALA A 57 -16.58 14.06 1.32
N GLN A 58 -16.35 12.83 0.83
CA GLN A 58 -17.39 11.96 0.29
C GLN A 58 -18.09 11.09 1.35
N GLY A 59 -17.74 11.29 2.62
CA GLY A 59 -18.34 10.63 3.78
C GLY A 59 -17.68 9.30 4.16
N TYR A 60 -16.53 8.94 3.60
CA TYR A 60 -15.80 7.72 3.98
C TYR A 60 -14.87 8.02 5.16
N ARG A 61 -14.70 7.05 6.06
CA ARG A 61 -13.55 7.01 6.95
C ARG A 61 -12.35 6.54 6.14
N TYR A 62 -11.28 7.32 6.13
CA TYR A 62 -10.05 6.97 5.42
C TYR A 62 -8.93 6.78 6.43
N VAL A 63 -8.29 5.62 6.39
CA VAL A 63 -7.20 5.23 7.28
C VAL A 63 -5.93 5.04 6.45
N LYS A 64 -4.89 5.77 6.79
CA LYS A 64 -3.55 5.58 6.24
C LYS A 64 -2.56 5.37 7.38
N PHE A 65 -1.57 4.53 7.18
CA PHE A 65 -0.62 4.18 8.23
C PHE A 65 0.76 3.89 7.65
N ASN A 66 1.78 4.03 8.50
CA ASN A 66 3.13 3.57 8.22
C ASN A 66 3.25 2.12 8.66
N LEU A 67 3.71 1.24 7.77
CA LEU A 67 4.17 -0.08 8.15
C LEU A 67 5.31 0.06 9.19
N SER A 68 5.34 -0.75 10.24
CA SER A 68 6.25 -0.60 11.38
C SER A 68 7.73 -0.55 11.00
N HIS A 69 8.09 -1.21 9.89
CA HIS A 69 9.45 -1.24 9.35
C HIS A 69 9.61 -0.39 8.07
N SER A 70 8.77 0.63 7.88
CA SER A 70 8.94 1.59 6.77
C SER A 70 10.18 2.49 6.92
N GLY A 71 10.79 2.53 8.11
CA GLY A 71 11.92 3.40 8.43
C GLY A 71 11.53 4.85 8.76
N VAL A 72 10.23 5.10 8.92
CA VAL A 72 9.69 6.38 9.42
C VAL A 72 9.69 6.35 10.95
N THR A 73 9.99 7.48 11.58
CA THR A 73 10.05 7.61 13.04
C THR A 73 9.06 8.65 13.58
N ALA A 74 8.78 8.61 14.88
CA ALA A 74 7.98 9.64 15.54
C ALA A 74 8.60 11.05 15.40
N ALA A 75 9.93 11.15 15.31
CA ALA A 75 10.64 12.42 15.15
C ALA A 75 10.60 12.92 13.69
N ASN A 76 10.41 12.03 12.70
CA ASN A 76 10.30 12.39 11.30
C ASN A 76 9.28 11.50 10.60
N MET A 77 8.05 12.01 10.43
CA MET A 77 6.95 11.32 9.75
C MET A 77 6.96 11.52 8.23
N ASN A 78 7.84 12.38 7.71
CA ASN A 78 7.81 12.82 6.32
C ASN A 78 8.94 12.24 5.47
N ASP A 79 9.79 11.37 6.04
CA ASP A 79 10.80 10.66 5.27
C ASP A 79 11.27 9.38 5.97
N VAL A 80 11.92 8.50 5.22
CA VAL A 80 12.57 7.28 5.72
C VAL A 80 13.94 7.66 6.28
N THR A 81 14.09 7.64 7.60
CA THR A 81 15.31 8.07 8.30
C THR A 81 15.94 6.99 9.18
N ASP A 82 15.17 6.00 9.65
CA ASP A 82 15.66 4.84 10.39
C ASP A 82 16.00 3.71 9.41
N MET A 83 17.22 3.77 8.86
CA MET A 83 17.70 2.80 7.87
C MET A 83 17.92 1.40 8.47
N GLU A 84 18.16 1.28 9.76
CA GLU A 84 18.29 -0.02 10.45
C GLU A 84 16.93 -0.73 10.48
N THR A 85 15.88 -0.04 10.93
CA THR A 85 14.51 -0.56 10.91
C THR A 85 14.04 -0.87 9.50
N PHE A 86 14.32 0.02 8.53
CA PHE A 86 14.00 -0.20 7.12
C PHE A 86 14.67 -1.47 6.56
N ALA A 87 15.97 -1.66 6.86
CA ALA A 87 16.73 -2.82 6.42
C ALA A 87 16.19 -4.14 6.97
N ALA A 88 15.66 -4.11 8.19
CA ALA A 88 15.11 -5.26 8.89
C ALA A 88 13.66 -5.61 8.50
N ASN A 89 13.09 -4.91 7.49
CA ASN A 89 11.74 -5.17 7.02
C ASN A 89 11.62 -6.54 6.32
N THR A 90 10.43 -7.17 6.43
CA THR A 90 10.09 -8.40 5.74
C THR A 90 8.63 -8.37 5.29
N ILE A 91 8.25 -9.22 4.33
CA ILE A 91 6.87 -9.32 3.83
C ILE A 91 5.93 -9.83 4.94
N SER A 92 6.40 -10.77 5.76
CA SER A 92 5.64 -11.28 6.92
C SER A 92 5.27 -10.16 7.90
N LYS A 93 6.22 -9.25 8.18
CA LYS A 93 5.99 -8.10 9.06
C LYS A 93 4.95 -7.14 8.48
N GLU A 94 5.09 -6.81 7.19
CA GLU A 94 4.14 -5.92 6.51
C GLU A 94 2.70 -6.48 6.49
N LEU A 95 2.55 -7.78 6.26
CA LEU A 95 1.24 -8.44 6.33
C LEU A 95 0.67 -8.42 7.75
N ALA A 96 1.49 -8.72 8.76
CA ALA A 96 1.06 -8.69 10.16
C ALA A 96 0.66 -7.27 10.61
N ASP A 97 1.42 -6.25 10.22
CA ASP A 97 1.09 -4.85 10.52
C ASP A 97 -0.25 -4.44 9.89
N ALA A 98 -0.47 -4.81 8.63
CA ALA A 98 -1.73 -4.50 7.95
C ALA A 98 -2.93 -5.23 8.58
N GLU A 99 -2.76 -6.49 9.03
CA GLU A 99 -3.76 -7.23 9.80
C GLU A 99 -4.07 -6.54 11.12
N THR A 100 -3.04 -6.10 11.86
CA THR A 100 -3.20 -5.34 13.11
C THR A 100 -4.03 -4.07 12.89
N VAL A 101 -3.81 -3.35 11.78
CA VAL A 101 -4.59 -2.14 11.47
C VAL A 101 -6.03 -2.51 11.09
N ILE A 102 -6.27 -3.59 10.34
CA ILE A 102 -7.62 -4.06 10.02
C ILE A 102 -8.38 -4.42 11.29
N ASP A 103 -7.75 -5.18 12.20
CA ASP A 103 -8.34 -5.57 13.49
C ASP A 103 -8.69 -4.33 14.32
N HIS A 104 -7.76 -3.39 14.45
CA HIS A 104 -7.97 -2.15 15.18
C HIS A 104 -9.12 -1.29 14.60
N VAL A 105 -9.24 -1.21 13.28
CA VAL A 105 -10.34 -0.50 12.61
C VAL A 105 -11.68 -1.16 12.90
N LEU A 106 -11.74 -2.49 12.87
CA LEU A 106 -12.94 -3.25 13.15
C LEU A 106 -13.33 -3.24 14.63
N ASP A 107 -12.36 -3.21 15.54
CA ASP A 107 -12.62 -3.01 16.98
C ASP A 107 -13.22 -1.62 17.25
N ARG A 108 -12.75 -0.60 16.54
CA ARG A 108 -13.28 0.77 16.67
C ARG A 108 -14.65 0.94 16.00
N TRP A 109 -14.90 0.27 14.87
CA TRP A 109 -16.13 0.34 14.08
C TRP A 109 -16.58 -1.06 13.62
N PRO A 110 -17.13 -1.90 14.52
CA PRO A 110 -17.42 -3.30 14.23
C PRO A 110 -18.35 -3.55 13.05
N GLU A 111 -19.31 -2.65 12.83
CA GLU A 111 -20.29 -2.76 11.75
C GLU A 111 -19.82 -2.11 10.42
N SER A 112 -18.58 -1.61 10.37
CA SER A 112 -18.05 -0.91 9.21
C SER A 112 -17.44 -1.89 8.22
N PRO A 113 -17.94 -2.06 7.00
CA PRO A 113 -17.25 -2.79 5.97
C PRO A 113 -15.88 -2.15 5.70
N VAL A 114 -14.83 -2.97 5.62
CA VAL A 114 -13.49 -2.52 5.30
C VAL A 114 -13.24 -2.65 3.79
N TYR A 115 -12.81 -1.56 3.15
CA TYR A 115 -12.35 -1.54 1.78
C TYR A 115 -10.83 -1.31 1.77
N LEU A 116 -10.08 -2.16 1.06
CA LEU A 116 -8.64 -1.97 0.94
C LEU A 116 -8.29 -1.22 -0.34
N ILE A 117 -7.42 -0.22 -0.21
CA ILE A 117 -6.69 0.39 -1.33
C ILE A 117 -5.20 0.10 -1.12
N GLY A 118 -4.55 -0.52 -2.08
CA GLY A 118 -3.11 -0.76 -2.01
C GLY A 118 -2.37 -0.22 -3.22
N HIS A 119 -1.28 0.53 -2.98
CA HIS A 119 -0.44 1.07 -4.03
C HIS A 119 0.85 0.26 -4.18
N SER A 120 1.23 -0.10 -5.41
CA SER A 120 2.51 -0.76 -5.72
C SER A 120 2.70 -2.04 -4.90
N ARG A 121 3.75 -2.13 -4.05
CA ARG A 121 3.97 -3.23 -3.08
C ARG A 121 2.78 -3.37 -2.13
N GLY A 122 2.21 -2.26 -1.65
CA GLY A 122 0.99 -2.26 -0.83
C GLY A 122 -0.21 -2.87 -1.55
N GLY A 123 -0.27 -2.75 -2.88
CA GLY A 123 -1.24 -3.45 -3.72
C GLY A 123 -1.07 -4.96 -3.69
N GLY A 124 0.17 -5.46 -3.72
CA GLY A 124 0.47 -6.88 -3.55
C GLY A 124 0.05 -7.41 -2.17
N LEU A 125 0.31 -6.63 -1.10
CA LEU A 125 -0.16 -6.96 0.26
C LEU A 125 -1.68 -6.99 0.34
N ALA A 126 -2.35 -5.98 -0.23
CA ALA A 126 -3.81 -5.88 -0.24
C ALA A 126 -4.49 -7.06 -0.98
N ILE A 127 -3.88 -7.55 -2.08
CA ILE A 127 -4.35 -8.75 -2.80
C ILE A 127 -4.29 -9.99 -1.90
N ILE A 128 -3.17 -10.19 -1.19
CA ILE A 128 -3.01 -11.34 -0.28
C ILE A 128 -4.01 -11.26 0.87
N LEU A 129 -4.21 -10.07 1.45
CA LEU A 129 -5.16 -9.85 2.54
C LEU A 129 -6.60 -10.09 2.07
N ALA A 130 -7.01 -9.52 0.94
CA ALA A 130 -8.36 -9.69 0.40
C ALA A 130 -8.68 -11.15 0.00
N ALA A 131 -7.67 -11.93 -0.33
CA ALA A 131 -7.84 -13.36 -0.66
C ALA A 131 -8.10 -14.26 0.55
N LYS A 132 -7.74 -13.82 1.77
CA LYS A 132 -7.83 -14.62 2.99
C LYS A 132 -8.76 -14.06 4.06
N ASP A 133 -8.99 -12.76 4.08
CA ASP A 133 -9.79 -12.09 5.12
C ASP A 133 -11.19 -11.74 4.58
N GLN A 134 -12.19 -12.46 5.05
CA GLN A 134 -13.59 -12.30 4.62
C GLN A 134 -14.24 -11.00 5.15
N ARG A 135 -13.60 -10.27 6.06
CA ARG A 135 -14.07 -8.99 6.58
C ARG A 135 -13.84 -7.84 5.59
N ILE A 136 -13.01 -8.08 4.56
CA ILE A 136 -12.77 -7.13 3.49
C ILE A 136 -13.93 -7.19 2.50
N GLY A 137 -14.59 -6.05 2.28
CA GLY A 137 -15.77 -5.94 1.41
C GLY A 137 -15.45 -5.58 -0.05
N LYS A 138 -14.41 -4.79 -0.29
CA LYS A 138 -13.95 -4.40 -1.63
C LYS A 138 -12.43 -4.24 -1.66
N LEU A 139 -11.83 -4.48 -2.83
CA LEU A 139 -10.42 -4.27 -3.10
C LEU A 139 -10.23 -3.27 -4.24
N VAL A 140 -9.31 -2.33 -4.07
CA VAL A 140 -8.81 -1.47 -5.14
C VAL A 140 -7.28 -1.54 -5.14
N THR A 141 -6.68 -1.73 -6.29
CA THR A 141 -5.23 -1.72 -6.44
C THR A 141 -4.79 -0.63 -7.40
N TRP A 142 -3.80 0.15 -6.97
CA TRP A 142 -3.17 1.23 -7.73
C TRP A 142 -1.75 0.81 -8.11
N SER A 143 -1.46 0.63 -9.40
CA SER A 143 -0.14 0.22 -9.92
C SER A 143 0.49 -0.94 -9.13
N ALA A 144 -0.32 -1.96 -8.79
CA ALA A 144 0.11 -3.06 -7.92
C ALA A 144 1.14 -3.97 -8.59
N ILE A 145 2.10 -4.49 -7.79
CA ILE A 145 2.99 -5.57 -8.20
C ILE A 145 2.24 -6.92 -8.24
N SER A 146 2.74 -7.86 -9.03
CA SER A 146 2.26 -9.26 -9.06
C SER A 146 3.25 -10.25 -8.48
N ASP A 147 4.43 -9.77 -8.05
CA ASP A 147 5.49 -10.59 -7.45
C ASP A 147 6.37 -9.70 -6.56
N PHE A 148 6.56 -10.08 -5.30
CA PHE A 148 7.44 -9.35 -4.38
C PHE A 148 8.91 -9.42 -4.78
N SER A 149 9.34 -10.49 -5.48
CA SER A 149 10.72 -10.61 -5.97
C SER A 149 11.07 -9.62 -7.08
N SER A 150 10.07 -8.93 -7.67
CA SER A 150 10.32 -7.86 -8.64
C SER A 150 11.04 -6.63 -8.05
N LEU A 151 11.18 -6.56 -6.72
CA LEU A 151 11.85 -5.45 -6.03
C LEU A 151 13.37 -5.57 -5.99
N TRP A 152 13.92 -6.72 -6.40
CA TRP A 152 15.38 -6.94 -6.49
C TRP A 152 15.71 -7.78 -7.74
N LYS A 153 16.99 -7.80 -8.11
CA LYS A 153 17.48 -8.61 -9.22
C LYS A 153 17.80 -10.03 -8.73
N LYS A 154 17.29 -11.03 -9.42
CA LYS A 154 17.51 -12.45 -9.06
C LYS A 154 19.00 -12.82 -9.00
N GLU A 155 19.80 -12.22 -9.84
CA GLU A 155 21.26 -12.44 -9.89
C GLU A 155 21.96 -11.99 -8.61
N GLN A 156 21.37 -11.07 -7.86
CA GLN A 156 21.90 -10.56 -6.58
C GLN A 156 21.61 -11.48 -5.39
N GLU A 157 20.64 -12.40 -5.50
CA GLU A 157 20.19 -13.22 -4.35
C GLU A 157 21.32 -14.03 -3.71
N LYS A 158 22.23 -14.57 -4.52
CA LYS A 158 23.38 -15.35 -4.00
C LYS A 158 24.36 -14.48 -3.21
N GLU A 159 24.68 -13.30 -3.73
CA GLU A 159 25.54 -12.33 -3.06
C GLU A 159 24.84 -11.78 -1.81
N TRP A 160 23.56 -11.48 -1.92
CA TRP A 160 22.75 -11.00 -0.80
C TRP A 160 22.72 -11.99 0.37
N ALA A 161 22.47 -13.27 0.10
CA ALA A 161 22.52 -14.32 1.12
C ALA A 161 23.91 -14.47 1.76
N ALA A 162 24.99 -14.29 0.99
CA ALA A 162 26.36 -14.42 1.48
C ALA A 162 26.84 -13.19 2.27
N SER A 163 26.49 -11.97 1.82
CA SER A 163 26.90 -10.70 2.44
C SER A 163 26.00 -10.27 3.61
N GLY A 164 24.78 -10.85 3.70
CA GLY A 164 23.77 -10.48 4.68
C GLY A 164 22.97 -9.22 4.32
N GLN A 165 23.41 -8.43 3.32
CA GLN A 165 22.77 -7.16 2.98
C GLN A 165 23.03 -6.78 1.52
N ILE A 166 22.04 -6.16 0.86
CA ILE A 166 22.20 -5.41 -0.40
C ILE A 166 21.67 -3.99 -0.24
N PHE A 167 21.91 -3.17 -1.25
CA PHE A 167 21.43 -1.79 -1.29
C PHE A 167 20.55 -1.55 -2.52
N VAL A 168 19.45 -0.81 -2.30
CA VAL A 168 18.60 -0.29 -3.37
C VAL A 168 18.66 1.23 -3.35
N GLU A 169 18.72 1.86 -4.52
CA GLU A 169 18.73 3.32 -4.61
C GLU A 169 17.32 3.89 -4.39
N ASN A 170 17.22 4.91 -3.56
CA ASN A 170 16.06 5.79 -3.56
C ASN A 170 16.22 6.80 -4.71
N THR A 171 15.43 6.68 -5.76
CA THR A 171 15.55 7.51 -6.96
C THR A 171 15.33 9.00 -6.67
N ARG A 172 14.58 9.35 -5.62
CA ARG A 172 14.30 10.71 -5.17
C ARG A 172 15.49 11.34 -4.45
N THR A 173 16.03 10.66 -3.42
CA THR A 173 17.09 11.20 -2.55
C THR A 173 18.50 10.80 -2.98
N LYS A 174 18.61 9.83 -3.92
CA LYS A 174 19.87 9.19 -4.36
C LYS A 174 20.57 8.40 -3.25
N GLU A 175 19.93 8.20 -2.12
CA GLU A 175 20.47 7.42 -1.01
C GLU A 175 20.45 5.92 -1.33
N LYS A 176 21.45 5.23 -0.85
CA LYS A 176 21.51 3.77 -0.87
C LYS A 176 20.83 3.24 0.38
N MET A 177 19.68 2.63 0.20
CA MET A 177 18.86 2.08 1.28
C MET A 177 19.17 0.60 1.46
N PRO A 178 19.53 0.16 2.68
CA PRO A 178 19.91 -1.23 2.93
C PRO A 178 18.70 -2.17 2.98
N LEU A 179 18.89 -3.41 2.52
CA LEU A 179 17.94 -4.52 2.68
C LEU A 179 18.70 -5.72 3.26
N ASN A 180 18.34 -6.17 4.44
CA ASN A 180 18.96 -7.35 5.06
C ASN A 180 18.49 -8.64 4.37
N SER A 181 19.35 -9.66 4.36
CA SER A 181 19.04 -10.98 3.77
C SER A 181 17.83 -11.65 4.43
N THR A 182 17.44 -11.23 5.62
CA THR A 182 16.20 -11.68 6.28
C THR A 182 14.94 -11.45 5.44
N LEU A 183 14.90 -10.43 4.56
CA LEU A 183 13.81 -10.25 3.60
C LEU A 183 13.80 -11.37 2.55
N LEU A 184 14.98 -11.75 2.04
CA LEU A 184 15.12 -12.84 1.08
C LEU A 184 14.79 -14.19 1.73
N ASP A 185 15.22 -14.40 2.98
CA ASP A 185 14.93 -15.62 3.75
C ASP A 185 13.43 -15.75 4.01
N ASP A 186 12.76 -14.68 4.46
CA ASP A 186 11.32 -14.63 4.66
C ASP A 186 10.56 -14.94 3.36
N PHE A 187 10.96 -14.31 2.24
CA PHE A 187 10.37 -14.56 0.94
C PHE A 187 10.53 -16.03 0.52
N ASN A 188 11.74 -16.58 0.64
CA ASN A 188 12.04 -17.97 0.25
C ASN A 188 11.29 -18.98 1.11
N GLN A 189 11.19 -18.74 2.42
CA GLN A 189 10.48 -19.61 3.36
C GLN A 189 8.97 -19.60 3.13
N HIS A 190 8.41 -18.48 2.68
CA HIS A 190 6.97 -18.27 2.60
C HIS A 190 6.46 -18.07 1.16
N LYS A 191 7.19 -18.54 0.13
CA LYS A 191 6.84 -18.35 -1.30
C LYS A 191 5.39 -18.65 -1.64
N ALA A 192 4.82 -19.72 -1.08
CA ALA A 192 3.45 -20.10 -1.34
C ALA A 192 2.46 -19.07 -0.76
N LYS A 193 2.73 -18.55 0.45
CA LYS A 193 1.93 -17.52 1.13
C LYS A 193 2.01 -16.17 0.43
N PHE A 194 3.17 -15.86 -0.16
CA PHE A 194 3.44 -14.57 -0.82
C PHE A 194 3.15 -14.58 -2.33
N ASN A 195 2.58 -15.65 -2.85
CA ASN A 195 2.24 -15.75 -4.27
C ASN A 195 1.00 -14.91 -4.57
N ILE A 196 1.23 -13.67 -5.04
CA ILE A 196 0.19 -12.70 -5.37
C ILE A 196 -0.74 -13.23 -6.46
N ILE A 197 -0.21 -13.95 -7.46
CA ILE A 197 -1.00 -14.54 -8.55
C ILE A 197 -1.97 -15.60 -8.04
N GLU A 198 -1.51 -16.48 -7.15
CA GLU A 198 -2.39 -17.50 -6.55
C GLU A 198 -3.41 -16.88 -5.57
N ALA A 199 -3.05 -15.79 -4.90
CA ALA A 199 -3.98 -15.02 -4.08
C ALA A 199 -5.05 -14.34 -4.94
N ALA A 200 -4.68 -13.73 -6.07
CA ALA A 200 -5.60 -13.09 -7.00
C ALA A 200 -6.73 -14.02 -7.47
N LYS A 201 -6.42 -15.30 -7.71
CA LYS A 201 -7.43 -16.31 -8.09
C LYS A 201 -8.50 -16.54 -7.01
N LYS A 202 -8.15 -16.28 -5.75
CA LYS A 202 -9.00 -16.57 -4.58
C LYS A 202 -9.82 -15.35 -4.14
N ILE A 203 -9.63 -14.18 -4.72
CA ILE A 203 -10.39 -12.98 -4.38
C ILE A 203 -11.86 -13.21 -4.72
N SER A 204 -12.73 -13.12 -3.73
CA SER A 204 -14.17 -13.28 -3.86
C SER A 204 -14.95 -11.97 -3.86
N VAL A 205 -14.30 -10.88 -3.41
CA VAL A 205 -14.89 -9.55 -3.31
C VAL A 205 -14.76 -8.76 -4.63
N PRO A 206 -15.58 -7.73 -4.85
CA PRO A 206 -15.39 -6.82 -5.98
C PRO A 206 -13.99 -6.21 -5.98
N TRP A 207 -13.32 -6.24 -7.12
CA TRP A 207 -11.96 -5.75 -7.28
C TRP A 207 -11.82 -4.79 -8.46
N LEU A 208 -11.28 -3.58 -8.20
CA LEU A 208 -10.89 -2.61 -9.22
C LEU A 208 -9.37 -2.53 -9.30
N ILE A 209 -8.82 -2.65 -10.50
CA ILE A 209 -7.41 -2.53 -10.82
C ILE A 209 -7.22 -1.24 -11.62
N LEU A 210 -6.53 -0.26 -11.05
CA LEU A 210 -6.15 0.99 -11.71
C LEU A 210 -4.64 1.00 -11.96
N HIS A 211 -4.21 1.37 -13.17
CA HIS A 211 -2.79 1.34 -13.52
C HIS A 211 -2.48 2.35 -14.63
N GLY A 212 -1.39 3.10 -14.46
CA GLY A 212 -0.89 4.01 -15.48
C GLY A 212 -0.23 3.26 -16.65
N ASP A 213 -0.42 3.69 -17.88
CA ASP A 213 0.20 3.03 -19.04
C ASP A 213 1.61 3.54 -19.36
N GLU A 214 2.07 4.59 -18.69
CA GLU A 214 3.45 5.07 -18.72
C GLU A 214 4.21 4.74 -17.41
N ASP A 215 3.74 3.74 -16.68
CA ASP A 215 4.39 3.25 -15.45
C ASP A 215 5.67 2.47 -15.77
N VAL A 216 6.83 3.11 -15.55
CA VAL A 216 8.15 2.51 -15.78
C VAL A 216 8.65 1.64 -14.62
N ASN A 217 7.96 1.69 -13.46
CA ASN A 217 8.34 0.89 -12.28
C ASN A 217 7.63 -0.47 -12.25
N VAL A 218 6.35 -0.46 -12.62
CA VAL A 218 5.51 -1.66 -12.75
C VAL A 218 4.76 -1.54 -14.08
N ASP A 219 5.17 -2.31 -15.08
CA ASP A 219 4.57 -2.27 -16.41
C ASP A 219 3.08 -2.60 -16.39
N PHE A 220 2.29 -1.94 -17.24
CA PHE A 220 0.84 -2.12 -17.32
C PHE A 220 0.41 -3.58 -17.56
N SER A 221 1.27 -4.39 -18.21
CA SER A 221 1.01 -5.83 -18.40
C SER A 221 0.86 -6.59 -17.09
N VAL A 222 1.42 -6.08 -15.98
CA VAL A 222 1.22 -6.65 -14.63
C VAL A 222 -0.24 -6.54 -14.19
N ALA A 223 -0.89 -5.39 -14.44
CA ALA A 223 -2.32 -5.22 -14.19
C ALA A 223 -3.17 -6.16 -15.05
N GLN A 224 -2.81 -6.33 -16.33
CA GLN A 224 -3.48 -7.27 -17.23
C GLN A 224 -3.33 -8.72 -16.74
N LYS A 225 -2.12 -9.10 -16.29
CA LYS A 225 -1.84 -10.41 -15.71
C LYS A 225 -2.68 -10.67 -14.46
N LEU A 226 -2.82 -9.68 -13.57
CA LEU A 226 -3.66 -9.78 -12.37
C LEU A 226 -5.14 -9.92 -12.74
N ALA A 227 -5.65 -9.11 -13.68
CA ALA A 227 -7.04 -9.17 -14.13
C ALA A 227 -7.41 -10.53 -14.76
N GLN A 228 -6.47 -11.16 -15.45
CA GLN A 228 -6.66 -12.51 -16.03
C GLN A 228 -6.88 -13.61 -14.98
N GLN A 229 -6.41 -13.40 -13.73
CA GLN A 229 -6.58 -14.38 -12.65
C GLN A 229 -7.99 -14.34 -12.05
N GLN A 230 -8.68 -13.20 -12.13
CA GLN A 230 -10.01 -13.00 -11.55
C GLN A 230 -10.92 -12.30 -12.57
N LEU A 231 -11.74 -13.09 -13.27
CA LEU A 231 -12.60 -12.59 -14.36
C LEU A 231 -13.63 -11.52 -13.92
N LYS A 232 -13.92 -11.41 -12.64
CA LYS A 232 -14.81 -10.37 -12.10
C LYS A 232 -14.07 -9.08 -11.74
N ALA A 233 -12.75 -9.07 -11.79
CA ALA A 233 -11.97 -7.85 -11.57
C ALA A 233 -12.21 -6.87 -12.72
N LYS A 234 -12.41 -5.60 -12.35
CA LYS A 234 -12.51 -4.50 -13.33
C LYS A 234 -11.12 -3.88 -13.47
N ILE A 235 -10.57 -3.90 -14.68
CA ILE A 235 -9.31 -3.21 -14.99
C ILE A 235 -9.60 -1.90 -15.73
N GLN A 236 -8.97 -0.81 -15.29
CA GLN A 236 -9.03 0.47 -15.95
C GLN A 236 -7.63 1.06 -16.07
N LYS A 237 -7.30 1.48 -17.26
CA LYS A 237 -6.04 2.16 -17.59
C LYS A 237 -6.18 3.65 -17.32
N ILE A 238 -5.15 4.25 -16.74
CA ILE A 238 -4.98 5.71 -16.60
C ILE A 238 -3.99 6.15 -17.68
N ALA A 239 -4.52 6.77 -18.73
CA ALA A 239 -3.74 7.12 -19.92
C ALA A 239 -2.69 8.20 -19.63
N GLY A 240 -1.47 8.02 -20.13
CA GLY A 240 -0.35 8.96 -19.93
C GLY A 240 0.17 9.02 -18.49
N SER A 241 -0.27 8.12 -17.61
CA SER A 241 0.06 8.19 -16.20
C SER A 241 1.25 7.32 -15.82
N ASN A 242 2.12 7.88 -14.95
CA ASN A 242 3.23 7.18 -14.34
C ASN A 242 2.82 6.40 -13.07
N HIS A 243 3.80 5.76 -12.42
CA HIS A 243 3.62 4.92 -11.22
C HIS A 243 2.92 5.59 -10.04
N VAL A 244 3.10 6.89 -9.87
CA VAL A 244 2.58 7.69 -8.74
C VAL A 244 1.51 8.67 -9.17
N TYR A 245 0.97 8.52 -10.40
CA TYR A 245 -0.14 9.29 -10.93
C TYR A 245 0.11 10.81 -10.93
N GLY A 246 1.34 11.22 -11.26
CA GLY A 246 1.76 12.62 -11.29
C GLY A 246 2.13 13.22 -9.93
N ALA A 247 2.00 12.48 -8.84
CA ALA A 247 2.45 12.94 -7.54
C ALA A 247 3.97 12.94 -7.41
N SER A 248 4.50 13.76 -6.51
CA SER A 248 5.90 13.79 -6.09
C SER A 248 5.98 13.95 -4.58
N HIS A 249 7.17 13.76 -4.00
CA HIS A 249 7.38 14.08 -2.59
C HIS A 249 8.63 14.95 -2.42
N PRO A 250 8.55 16.08 -1.68
CA PRO A 250 7.34 16.66 -1.10
C PRO A 250 6.32 17.11 -2.16
N TYR A 251 5.04 17.16 -1.79
CA TYR A 251 3.97 17.68 -2.65
C TYR A 251 3.42 18.97 -2.04
N LEU A 252 3.51 20.08 -2.80
CA LEU A 252 3.24 21.42 -2.29
C LEU A 252 1.95 22.06 -2.83
N SER A 253 1.22 21.36 -3.71
CA SER A 253 -0.07 21.85 -4.23
C SER A 253 -1.20 21.54 -3.26
N ASP A 254 -2.22 22.38 -3.26
CA ASP A 254 -3.47 22.19 -2.50
C ASP A 254 -4.50 21.34 -3.26
N SER A 255 -4.20 20.93 -4.48
CA SER A 255 -5.06 20.10 -5.33
C SER A 255 -4.35 18.81 -5.73
N LEU A 256 -5.11 17.75 -5.97
CA LEU A 256 -4.56 16.50 -6.49
C LEU A 256 -3.97 16.71 -7.90
N PRO A 257 -2.88 16.00 -8.26
CA PRO A 257 -2.44 15.90 -9.65
C PRO A 257 -3.57 15.30 -10.50
N GLU A 258 -3.67 15.69 -11.76
CA GLU A 258 -4.74 15.29 -12.67
C GLU A 258 -4.98 13.77 -12.70
N HIS A 259 -3.93 12.98 -12.92
CA HIS A 259 -4.06 11.52 -12.96
C HIS A 259 -4.43 10.91 -11.60
N LEU A 260 -3.93 11.49 -10.49
CA LEU A 260 -4.30 11.01 -9.15
C LEU A 260 -5.75 11.38 -8.80
N GLN A 261 -6.24 12.52 -9.27
CA GLN A 261 -7.65 12.90 -9.19
C GLN A 261 -8.53 11.88 -9.95
N GLU A 262 -8.16 11.53 -11.18
CA GLU A 262 -8.86 10.52 -11.98
C GLU A 262 -8.90 9.16 -11.26
N VAL A 263 -7.78 8.73 -10.67
CA VAL A 263 -7.69 7.50 -9.87
C VAL A 263 -8.61 7.56 -8.66
N ALA A 264 -8.66 8.69 -7.94
CA ALA A 264 -9.53 8.87 -6.80
C ALA A 264 -11.02 8.82 -7.19
N GLU A 265 -11.41 9.48 -8.29
CA GLU A 265 -12.78 9.50 -8.80
C GLU A 265 -13.23 8.11 -9.25
N LYS A 266 -12.41 7.39 -10.04
CA LYS A 266 -12.70 6.01 -10.46
C LYS A 266 -12.80 5.06 -9.27
N THR A 267 -11.96 5.24 -8.25
CA THR A 267 -12.04 4.49 -7.00
C THR A 267 -13.36 4.80 -6.28
N LEU A 268 -13.72 6.09 -6.16
CA LEU A 268 -14.96 6.53 -5.52
C LEU A 268 -16.19 5.95 -6.21
N ASP A 269 -16.25 5.98 -7.55
CA ASP A 269 -17.37 5.44 -8.31
C ASP A 269 -17.52 3.92 -8.13
N PHE A 270 -16.40 3.22 -7.96
CA PHE A 270 -16.42 1.77 -7.73
C PHE A 270 -16.83 1.40 -6.30
N ILE A 271 -16.48 2.20 -5.30
CA ILE A 271 -16.79 1.89 -3.90
C ILE A 271 -18.18 2.36 -3.45
N ARG A 272 -18.83 3.26 -4.18
CA ARG A 272 -20.25 3.62 -4.00
C ARG A 272 -21.12 2.41 -4.27
#